data_208483da56f170f679e8a3c031670a35
#
_entry.id   208483da56f170f679e8a3c031670a35
#
_cell.length_a   1.000
_cell.length_b   1.000
_cell.length_c   1.000
_cell.angle_alpha   90.00
_cell.angle_beta   90.00
_cell.angle_gamma   90.00
#
_symmetry.space_group_name_H-M   'P 1'
#
loop_
_entity.id
_entity.type
_entity.pdbx_description
1 polymer ?
#
loop_
_entity_poly.entity_id
_entity_poly.type
_entity_poly.pdbx_seq_one_letter_code
_entity_poly.pdbx_strand_id
1 'polypeptide(L)'
;DWLYVEDHCNAIDLILENGKPGEVYNIGGHNEMANIDIVKLICDYLDKPYSLIEHVTDRKGHDRRYAIDPEKIHNELGWLPETMFKDDIKKTIQWYLDNKDWWENIISGDYQNYYKEMYSKKQVLDKD
;
A
#
# COMPACT_ATOMS: atom_id res chain seq x y z
N ASP A 1 6.38 5.60 -3.59
CA ASP A 1 5.47 6.64 -3.10
C ASP A 1 4.45 6.00 -2.16
N TRP A 2 4.30 6.53 -0.97
CA TRP A 2 3.42 6.02 0.07
C TRP A 2 2.25 6.96 0.28
N LEU A 3 1.05 6.42 0.34
CA LEU A 3 -0.18 7.19 0.45
C LEU A 3 -1.10 6.56 1.49
N TYR A 4 -1.69 7.37 2.34
CA TYR A 4 -2.67 6.90 3.32
C TYR A 4 -3.95 6.45 2.63
N VAL A 5 -4.52 5.35 3.13
CA VAL A 5 -5.66 4.71 2.46
C VAL A 5 -6.91 5.61 2.39
N GLU A 6 -7.16 6.41 3.41
CA GLU A 6 -8.31 7.33 3.41
C GLU A 6 -8.11 8.46 2.40
N ASP A 7 -6.91 9.03 2.28
CA ASP A 7 -6.59 10.01 1.25
C ASP A 7 -6.78 9.44 -0.15
N HIS A 8 -6.39 8.17 -0.36
CA HIS A 8 -6.62 7.48 -1.63
C HIS A 8 -8.12 7.29 -1.92
N CYS A 9 -8.89 6.88 -0.92
CA CYS A 9 -10.35 6.73 -1.05
C CYS A 9 -11.01 8.07 -1.36
N ASN A 10 -10.60 9.15 -0.70
CA ASN A 10 -11.11 10.50 -0.96
C ASN A 10 -10.80 10.97 -2.38
N ALA A 11 -9.61 10.64 -2.91
CA ALA A 11 -9.27 10.93 -4.30
C ALA A 11 -10.17 10.19 -5.29
N ILE A 12 -10.45 8.90 -5.02
CA ILE A 12 -11.34 8.08 -5.88
C ILE A 12 -12.76 8.65 -5.86
N ASP A 13 -13.26 8.99 -4.67
CA ASP A 13 -14.62 9.57 -4.51
C ASP A 13 -14.73 10.89 -5.28
N LEU A 14 -13.76 11.77 -5.13
CA LEU A 14 -13.69 13.03 -5.86
C LEU A 14 -13.64 12.84 -7.39
N ILE A 15 -12.89 11.85 -7.88
CA ILE A 15 -12.82 11.52 -9.31
C ILE A 15 -14.18 11.00 -9.81
N LEU A 16 -14.87 10.16 -9.02
CA LEU A 16 -16.20 9.65 -9.38
C LEU A 16 -17.24 10.77 -9.52
N GLU A 17 -17.16 11.77 -8.65
CA GLU A 17 -18.11 12.89 -8.65
C GLU A 17 -17.79 13.96 -9.71
N ASN A 18 -16.50 14.29 -9.88
CA ASN A 18 -16.09 15.49 -10.62
C ASN A 18 -15.07 15.20 -11.75
N GLY A 19 -14.61 13.97 -11.89
CA GLY A 19 -13.66 13.59 -12.93
C GLY A 19 -14.28 13.63 -14.33
N LYS A 20 -13.45 13.88 -15.34
CA LYS A 20 -13.90 13.89 -16.73
C LYS A 20 -13.93 12.47 -17.28
N PRO A 21 -15.04 12.00 -17.88
CA PRO A 21 -15.13 10.68 -18.49
C PRO A 21 -14.03 10.44 -19.54
N GLY A 22 -13.38 9.28 -19.45
CA GLY A 22 -12.30 8.92 -20.39
C GLY A 22 -10.92 9.43 -20.02
N GLU A 23 -10.79 10.25 -18.98
CA GLU A 23 -9.51 10.75 -18.48
C GLU A 23 -8.89 9.80 -17.44
N VAL A 24 -7.55 9.88 -17.34
CA VAL A 24 -6.76 9.13 -16.35
C VAL A 24 -6.19 10.11 -15.33
N TYR A 25 -6.34 9.80 -14.06
CA TYR A 25 -5.79 10.57 -12.95
C TYR A 25 -4.81 9.73 -12.15
N ASN A 26 -3.57 10.22 -12.00
CA ASN A 26 -2.62 9.63 -11.08
C ASN A 26 -2.90 10.14 -9.66
N ILE A 27 -2.85 9.24 -8.69
CA ILE A 27 -3.03 9.56 -7.27
C ILE A 27 -1.73 9.21 -6.56
N GLY A 28 -1.04 10.20 -6.00
CA GLY A 28 0.25 10.04 -5.32
C GLY A 28 0.37 10.91 -4.09
N GLY A 29 1.18 10.46 -3.13
CA GLY A 29 1.30 11.12 -1.82
C GLY A 29 2.48 12.07 -1.68
N HIS A 30 3.34 12.20 -2.69
CA HIS A 30 4.64 12.90 -2.59
C HIS A 30 5.52 12.40 -1.42
N ASN A 31 5.33 11.14 -1.01
CA ASN A 31 6.02 10.51 0.11
C ASN A 31 6.95 9.38 -0.40
N GLU A 32 7.97 9.75 -1.14
CA GLU A 32 8.98 8.79 -1.58
C GLU A 32 9.89 8.42 -0.41
N MET A 33 9.81 7.19 0.04
CA MET A 33 10.66 6.64 1.10
C MET A 33 11.14 5.24 0.73
N ALA A 34 12.36 4.90 1.14
CA ALA A 34 12.88 3.55 0.97
C ALA A 34 12.14 2.57 1.90
N ASN A 35 11.89 1.34 1.42
CA ASN A 35 11.21 0.31 2.20
C ASN A 35 11.87 0.07 3.55
N ILE A 36 13.21 0.11 3.60
CA ILE A 36 13.95 -0.11 4.84
C ILE A 36 13.67 0.97 5.89
N ASP A 37 13.44 2.22 5.47
CA ASP A 37 13.13 3.32 6.39
C ASP A 37 11.72 3.15 6.97
N ILE A 38 10.78 2.68 6.14
CA ILE A 38 9.43 2.34 6.60
C ILE A 38 9.46 1.21 7.64
N VAL A 39 10.20 0.13 7.34
CA VAL A 39 10.29 -1.02 8.25
C VAL A 39 10.93 -0.63 9.58
N LYS A 40 11.98 0.20 9.56
CA LYS A 40 12.60 0.73 10.79
C LYS A 40 11.63 1.59 11.60
N LEU A 41 10.88 2.46 10.93
CA LEU A 41 9.88 3.31 11.57
C LEU A 41 8.78 2.47 12.26
N ILE A 42 8.35 1.37 11.62
CA ILE A 42 7.40 0.42 12.22
C ILE A 42 8.03 -0.26 13.44
N CYS A 43 9.29 -0.72 13.34
CA CYS A 43 10.01 -1.32 14.46
C CYS A 43 10.11 -0.34 15.64
N ASP A 44 10.50 0.91 15.38
CA ASP A 44 10.63 1.96 16.40
C ASP A 44 9.29 2.25 17.09
N TYR A 45 8.21 2.35 16.31
CA TYR A 45 6.88 2.60 16.87
C TYR A 45 6.38 1.46 17.76
N LEU A 46 6.70 0.23 17.40
CA LEU A 46 6.30 -0.99 18.12
C LEU A 46 7.30 -1.41 19.21
N ASP A 47 8.36 -0.64 19.45
CA ASP A 47 9.47 -1.00 20.36
C ASP A 47 10.03 -2.40 20.04
N LYS A 48 10.35 -2.65 18.76
CA LYS A 48 10.89 -3.91 18.26
C LYS A 48 12.31 -3.74 17.74
N PRO A 49 13.18 -4.74 17.96
CA PRO A 49 14.56 -4.66 17.52
C PRO A 49 14.67 -4.81 16.00
N TYR A 50 15.63 -4.12 15.40
CA TYR A 50 15.93 -4.23 13.97
C TYR A 50 16.45 -5.61 13.54
N SER A 51 16.82 -6.47 14.49
CA SER A 51 17.18 -7.87 14.22
C SER A 51 16.03 -8.71 13.64
N LEU A 52 14.80 -8.18 13.68
CA LEU A 52 13.65 -8.77 12.98
C LEU A 52 13.66 -8.51 11.47
N ILE A 53 14.50 -7.58 11.00
CA ILE A 53 14.58 -7.24 9.58
C ILE A 53 15.47 -8.27 8.89
N GLU A 54 14.91 -8.96 7.90
CA GLU A 54 15.63 -9.92 7.08
C GLU A 54 15.68 -9.44 5.62
N HIS A 55 16.88 -9.44 5.04
CA HIS A 55 17.07 -9.12 3.63
C HIS A 55 16.98 -10.41 2.81
N VAL A 56 16.09 -10.44 1.85
CA VAL A 56 15.88 -11.59 0.98
C VAL A 56 16.22 -11.26 -0.47
N THR A 57 16.40 -12.30 -1.31
CA THR A 57 16.62 -12.11 -2.75
C THR A 57 15.43 -11.38 -3.37
N ASP A 58 15.72 -10.34 -4.14
CA ASP A 58 14.70 -9.57 -4.82
C ASP A 58 14.03 -10.36 -5.95
N ARG A 59 12.76 -10.08 -6.21
CA ARG A 59 12.01 -10.70 -7.32
C ARG A 59 12.47 -10.14 -8.67
N LYS A 60 12.47 -10.96 -9.69
CA LYS A 60 12.79 -10.52 -11.06
C LYS A 60 11.74 -9.49 -11.55
N GLY A 61 12.20 -8.40 -12.19
CA GLY A 61 11.34 -7.36 -12.71
C GLY A 61 10.70 -6.47 -11.63
N HIS A 62 11.25 -6.43 -10.43
CA HIS A 62 10.79 -5.55 -9.36
C HIS A 62 11.15 -4.09 -9.68
N ASP A 63 10.17 -3.20 -9.61
CA ASP A 63 10.39 -1.79 -9.79
C ASP A 63 11.23 -1.23 -8.65
N ARG A 64 12.27 -0.48 -9.02
CA ARG A 64 13.20 0.09 -8.05
C ARG A 64 12.61 1.28 -7.30
N ARG A 65 11.70 2.01 -7.94
CA ARG A 65 11.15 3.27 -7.42
C ARG A 65 9.75 3.51 -7.98
N TYR A 66 8.88 3.94 -7.11
CA TYR A 66 7.60 4.54 -7.45
C TYR A 66 7.65 6.03 -7.13
N ALA A 67 7.45 6.87 -8.14
CA ALA A 67 7.31 8.31 -8.01
C ALA A 67 6.13 8.71 -8.89
N ILE A 68 5.02 9.03 -8.25
CA ILE A 68 3.77 9.33 -8.93
C ILE A 68 3.59 10.83 -8.98
N ASP A 69 3.29 11.36 -10.16
CA ASP A 69 2.97 12.77 -10.36
C ASP A 69 1.44 12.98 -10.30
N PRO A 70 0.91 13.58 -9.23
CA PRO A 70 -0.51 13.87 -9.05
C PRO A 70 -0.91 15.27 -9.52
N GLU A 71 -0.09 16.00 -10.27
CA GLU A 71 -0.38 17.39 -10.65
C GLU A 71 -1.71 17.54 -11.39
N LYS A 72 -2.07 16.57 -12.23
CA LYS A 72 -3.33 16.64 -12.98
C LYS A 72 -4.56 16.61 -12.06
N ILE A 73 -4.63 15.69 -11.11
CA ILE A 73 -5.76 15.63 -10.18
C ILE A 73 -5.83 16.88 -9.31
N HIS A 74 -4.68 17.40 -8.89
CA HIS A 74 -4.61 18.65 -8.16
C HIS A 74 -5.13 19.84 -8.97
N ASN A 75 -4.63 20.03 -10.19
CA ASN A 75 -4.98 21.17 -11.03
C ASN A 75 -6.44 21.13 -11.52
N GLU A 76 -6.98 19.95 -11.80
CA GLU A 76 -8.32 19.81 -12.34
C GLU A 76 -9.40 19.64 -11.26
N LEU A 77 -9.10 18.95 -10.16
CA LEU A 77 -10.07 18.60 -9.12
C LEU A 77 -9.74 19.18 -7.74
N GLY A 78 -8.59 19.83 -7.57
CA GLY A 78 -8.19 20.45 -6.30
C GLY A 78 -7.71 19.46 -5.24
N TRP A 79 -7.55 18.16 -5.57
CA TRP A 79 -7.17 17.15 -4.59
C TRP A 79 -5.67 17.25 -4.21
N LEU A 80 -5.43 17.13 -2.93
CA LEU A 80 -4.11 16.89 -2.33
C LEU A 80 -4.27 15.91 -1.17
N PRO A 81 -3.24 15.09 -0.86
CA PRO A 81 -3.27 14.28 0.35
C PRO A 81 -3.29 15.20 1.57
N GLU A 82 -4.19 14.92 2.51
CA GLU A 82 -4.35 15.74 3.72
C GLU A 82 -3.32 15.41 4.79
N THR A 83 -2.77 14.20 4.73
CA THR A 83 -1.96 13.65 5.81
C THR A 83 -0.51 13.43 5.40
N MET A 84 0.41 13.77 6.30
CA MET A 84 1.84 13.51 6.12
C MET A 84 2.17 12.07 6.51
N PHE A 85 2.94 11.37 5.69
CA PHE A 85 3.27 9.96 5.89
C PHE A 85 3.70 9.60 7.33
N LYS A 86 4.51 10.44 7.98
CA LYS A 86 5.01 10.17 9.34
C LYS A 86 3.92 10.10 10.40
N ASP A 87 2.79 10.75 10.16
CA ASP A 87 1.65 10.75 11.07
C ASP A 87 0.68 9.60 10.73
N ASP A 88 0.50 9.34 9.46
CA ASP A 88 -0.43 8.31 8.99
C ASP A 88 0.04 6.89 9.18
N ILE A 89 1.36 6.67 9.09
CA ILE A 89 1.91 5.34 9.37
C ILE A 89 1.57 4.90 10.81
N LYS A 90 1.53 5.84 11.76
CA LYS A 90 1.13 5.56 13.15
C LYS A 90 -0.33 5.16 13.24
N LYS A 91 -1.23 5.87 12.53
CA LYS A 91 -2.65 5.52 12.45
C LYS A 91 -2.84 4.12 11.86
N THR A 92 -2.11 3.82 10.78
CA THR A 92 -2.15 2.51 10.14
C THR A 92 -1.67 1.41 11.09
N ILE A 93 -0.54 1.61 11.78
CA ILE A 93 -0.03 0.63 12.76
C ILE A 93 -1.05 0.44 13.88
N GLN A 94 -1.59 1.53 14.43
CA GLN A 94 -2.58 1.46 15.50
C GLN A 94 -3.84 0.71 15.06
N TRP A 95 -4.30 0.96 13.83
CA TRP A 95 -5.44 0.22 13.28
C TRP A 95 -5.20 -1.30 13.28
N TYR A 96 -4.00 -1.75 12.87
CA TYR A 96 -3.64 -3.19 12.91
C TYR A 96 -3.61 -3.74 14.34
N LEU A 97 -3.13 -2.95 15.31
CA LEU A 97 -3.14 -3.34 16.73
C LEU A 97 -4.56 -3.47 17.29
N ASP A 98 -5.44 -2.56 16.91
CA ASP A 98 -6.83 -2.51 17.40
C ASP A 98 -7.74 -3.55 16.69
N ASN A 99 -7.37 -3.97 15.48
CA ASN A 99 -8.15 -4.92 14.68
C ASN A 99 -7.47 -6.28 14.53
N LYS A 100 -6.92 -6.78 15.64
CA LYS A 100 -6.14 -8.01 15.67
C LYS A 100 -6.90 -9.22 15.14
N ASP A 101 -8.14 -9.40 15.54
CA ASP A 101 -8.98 -10.52 15.13
C ASP A 101 -9.17 -10.55 13.59
N TRP A 102 -9.21 -9.39 12.94
CA TRP A 102 -9.38 -9.30 11.49
C TRP A 102 -8.20 -9.94 10.74
N TRP A 103 -6.96 -9.59 11.07
CA TRP A 103 -5.80 -10.13 10.36
C TRP A 103 -5.36 -11.50 10.88
N GLU A 104 -5.61 -11.84 12.15
CA GLU A 104 -5.37 -13.18 12.68
C GLU A 104 -6.24 -14.22 11.98
N ASN A 105 -7.49 -13.93 11.71
CA ASN A 105 -8.38 -14.79 10.93
C ASN A 105 -7.84 -15.03 9.49
N ILE A 106 -7.21 -14.03 8.89
CA ILE A 106 -6.57 -14.18 7.58
C ILE A 106 -5.33 -15.08 7.65
N ILE A 107 -4.51 -14.95 8.71
CA ILE A 107 -3.26 -15.69 8.88
C ILE A 107 -3.49 -17.14 9.35
N SER A 108 -4.57 -17.41 10.11
CA SER A 108 -4.82 -18.66 10.85
C SER A 108 -5.04 -19.93 10.00
N GLY A 109 -4.97 -19.84 8.69
CA GLY A 109 -4.94 -21.02 7.80
C GLY A 109 -6.18 -21.22 6.93
N ASP A 110 -7.34 -20.68 7.25
CA ASP A 110 -8.52 -20.79 6.39
C ASP A 110 -8.27 -20.07 5.05
N TYR A 111 -7.62 -18.92 5.10
CA TYR A 111 -7.18 -18.20 3.90
C TYR A 111 -6.08 -18.94 3.14
N GLN A 112 -5.16 -19.62 3.83
CA GLN A 112 -4.12 -20.43 3.18
C GLN A 112 -4.70 -21.64 2.44
N ASN A 113 -5.75 -22.25 2.96
CA ASN A 113 -6.45 -23.33 2.29
C ASN A 113 -7.20 -22.81 1.06
N TYR A 114 -7.93 -21.70 1.21
CA TYR A 114 -8.58 -21.01 0.09
C TYR A 114 -7.57 -20.62 -1.00
N TYR A 115 -6.42 -20.05 -0.61
CA TYR A 115 -5.36 -19.67 -1.54
C TYR A 115 -4.77 -20.88 -2.28
N LYS A 116 -4.50 -21.99 -1.57
CA LYS A 116 -4.04 -23.24 -2.18
C LYS A 116 -5.06 -23.80 -3.15
N GLU A 117 -6.34 -23.82 -2.80
CA GLU A 117 -7.41 -24.30 -3.70
C GLU A 117 -7.56 -23.44 -4.96
N MET A 118 -7.46 -22.13 -4.82
CA MET A 118 -7.57 -21.18 -5.93
C MET A 118 -6.37 -21.22 -6.89
N TYR A 119 -5.16 -21.43 -6.36
CA TYR A 119 -3.93 -21.32 -7.14
C TYR A 119 -3.28 -22.65 -7.49
N SER A 120 -3.57 -23.77 -6.80
CA SER A 120 -3.04 -25.09 -7.12
C SER A 120 -3.50 -25.63 -8.50
N LYS A 121 -4.57 -25.09 -9.05
CA LYS A 121 -5.12 -25.44 -10.36
C LYS A 121 -4.68 -24.54 -11.51
N LYS A 122 -3.90 -23.48 -11.23
CA LYS A 122 -3.36 -22.63 -12.30
C LYS A 122 -2.14 -23.31 -12.93
N GLN A 123 -2.32 -23.79 -14.16
CA GLN A 123 -1.20 -24.14 -15.02
C GLN A 123 -0.40 -22.88 -15.34
N VAL A 124 0.92 -22.96 -15.16
CA VAL A 124 1.82 -21.95 -15.72
C VAL A 124 1.66 -22.07 -17.24
N LEU A 125 1.13 -21.03 -17.88
CA LEU A 125 1.11 -20.96 -19.33
C LEU A 125 2.57 -20.81 -19.78
N ASP A 126 3.08 -21.83 -20.48
CA ASP A 126 4.36 -21.71 -21.17
C ASP A 126 4.26 -20.53 -22.14
N LYS A 127 5.24 -19.65 -22.04
CA LYS A 127 5.38 -18.57 -23.03
C LYS A 127 5.94 -19.19 -24.30
N ASP A 128 5.11 -19.26 -25.35
CA ASP A 128 5.60 -19.37 -26.74
C ASP A 128 6.38 -18.11 -27.13
#